data_7fc2fc0b1f91dbbea68c382fbc941a09
#
_entry.id   7fc2fc0b1f91dbbea68c382fbc941a09
#
_cell.length_a   1.000
_cell.length_b   1.000
_cell.length_c   1.000
_cell.angle_alpha   90.00
_cell.angle_beta   90.00
_cell.angle_gamma   90.00
#
_symmetry.space_group_name_H-M   'P 1'
#
loop_
_entity.id
_entity.type
_entity.pdbx_description
1 polymer ?
#
loop_
_entity_poly.entity_id
_entity_poly.type
_entity_poly.pdbx_seq_one_letter_code
_entity_poly.pdbx_strand_id
1 'polypeptide(L)'
;MDEVRLYEMYLNEAIEERKADLINRNEDYKNLRAKFNDIMNKYPNLQLILEDKKMILNETECKMLQELAKIYMEICDFEEKEIFLLGGKEMYFYLKDTGFIKEK
;
A
#
# COMPACT_ATOMS: atom_id res chain seq x y z
N MET A 1 -13.92 -23.68 -6.78
CA MET A 1 -12.91 -22.59 -6.72
C MET A 1 -11.57 -23.21 -7.07
N ASP A 2 -10.85 -22.63 -8.04
CA ASP A 2 -9.56 -23.20 -8.43
C ASP A 2 -8.44 -22.80 -7.44
N GLU A 3 -7.32 -23.50 -7.50
CA GLU A 3 -6.18 -23.28 -6.60
C GLU A 3 -5.56 -21.90 -6.76
N VAL A 4 -5.52 -21.35 -7.98
CA VAL A 4 -4.98 -20.03 -8.27
C VAL A 4 -5.79 -18.95 -7.55
N ARG A 5 -7.11 -19.06 -7.56
CA ARG A 5 -7.99 -18.10 -6.91
C ARG A 5 -7.86 -18.13 -5.39
N LEU A 6 -7.73 -19.32 -4.81
CA LEU A 6 -7.46 -19.47 -3.37
C LEU A 6 -6.13 -18.88 -2.98
N TYR A 7 -5.10 -19.08 -3.80
CA TYR A 7 -3.77 -18.52 -3.57
C TYR A 7 -3.79 -16.99 -3.63
N GLU A 8 -4.50 -16.42 -4.61
CA GLU A 8 -4.65 -14.97 -4.73
C GLU A 8 -5.36 -14.36 -3.51
N MET A 9 -6.40 -15.02 -3.00
CA MET A 9 -7.09 -14.58 -1.78
C MET A 9 -6.15 -14.61 -0.57
N TYR A 10 -5.39 -15.68 -0.41
CA TYR A 10 -4.39 -15.80 0.66
C TYR A 10 -3.34 -14.70 0.57
N LEU A 11 -2.81 -14.46 -0.64
CA LEU A 11 -1.77 -13.44 -0.85
C LEU A 11 -2.30 -12.05 -0.54
N ASN A 12 -3.52 -11.72 -0.98
CA ASN A 12 -4.14 -10.43 -0.70
C ASN A 12 -4.34 -10.21 0.79
N GLU A 13 -4.80 -11.21 1.53
CA GLU A 13 -4.93 -11.14 2.98
C GLU A 13 -3.58 -10.91 3.66
N ALA A 14 -2.54 -11.62 3.23
CA ALA A 14 -1.20 -11.48 3.76
C ALA A 14 -0.63 -10.07 3.52
N ILE A 15 -0.88 -9.50 2.35
CA ILE A 15 -0.47 -8.12 2.02
C ILE A 15 -1.20 -7.11 2.91
N GLU A 16 -2.51 -7.25 3.07
CA GLU A 16 -3.29 -6.33 3.92
C GLU A 16 -2.87 -6.42 5.39
N GLU A 17 -2.57 -7.59 5.90
CA GLU A 17 -2.04 -7.77 7.24
C GLU A 17 -0.68 -7.09 7.42
N ARG A 18 0.20 -7.19 6.41
CA ARG A 18 1.51 -6.52 6.41
C ARG A 18 1.37 -5.00 6.43
N LYS A 19 0.44 -4.45 5.66
CA LYS A 19 0.18 -3.00 5.64
C LYS A 19 -0.37 -2.52 6.98
N ALA A 20 -1.31 -3.26 7.57
CA ALA A 20 -1.86 -2.94 8.88
C ALA A 20 -0.78 -2.98 9.97
N ASP A 21 0.08 -3.96 9.92
CA ASP A 21 1.21 -4.09 10.85
C ASP A 21 2.23 -2.96 10.64
N LEU A 22 2.46 -2.54 9.39
CA LEU A 22 3.38 -1.46 9.05
C LEU A 22 2.98 -0.13 9.73
N ILE A 23 1.69 0.15 9.85
CA ILE A 23 1.19 1.33 10.58
C ILE A 23 1.69 1.33 12.02
N ASN A 24 1.74 0.17 12.66
CA ASN A 24 2.17 0.03 14.05
C ASN A 24 3.69 0.04 14.21
N ARG A 25 4.43 -0.40 13.19
CA ARG A 25 5.90 -0.54 13.25
C ARG A 25 6.66 0.67 12.72
N ASN A 26 6.05 1.47 11.84
CA ASN A 26 6.75 2.56 11.15
C ASN A 26 5.99 3.88 11.34
N GLU A 27 6.57 4.76 12.14
CA GLU A 27 5.97 6.06 12.45
C GLU A 27 5.87 6.95 11.20
N ASP A 28 6.86 6.92 10.32
CA ASP A 28 6.84 7.72 9.10
C ASP A 28 5.70 7.31 8.17
N TYR A 29 5.50 6.01 7.99
CA TYR A 29 4.39 5.49 7.21
C TYR A 29 3.04 5.87 7.80
N LYS A 30 2.89 5.73 9.11
CA LYS A 30 1.68 6.12 9.84
C LYS A 30 1.37 7.61 9.64
N ASN A 31 2.39 8.46 9.75
CA ASN A 31 2.24 9.91 9.59
C ASN A 31 1.86 10.28 8.14
N LEU A 32 2.44 9.62 7.15
CA LEU A 32 2.07 9.83 5.75
C LEU A 32 0.60 9.48 5.49
N ARG A 33 0.13 8.37 6.02
CA ARG A 33 -1.28 7.96 5.87
C ARG A 33 -2.22 8.93 6.56
N ALA A 34 -1.87 9.39 7.76
CA ALA A 34 -2.66 10.40 8.48
C ALA A 34 -2.74 11.70 7.69
N LYS A 35 -1.62 12.17 7.15
CA LYS A 35 -1.55 13.38 6.34
C LYS A 35 -2.37 13.27 5.07
N PHE A 36 -2.32 12.12 4.39
CA PHE A 36 -3.12 11.85 3.22
C PHE A 36 -4.63 11.96 3.54
N ASN A 37 -5.06 11.30 4.61
CA ASN A 37 -6.46 11.32 5.03
C ASN A 37 -6.91 12.73 5.44
N ASP A 38 -6.07 13.48 6.12
CA ASP A 38 -6.38 14.86 6.52
C ASP A 38 -6.62 15.76 5.30
N ILE A 39 -5.79 15.66 4.28
CA ILE A 39 -5.94 16.42 3.04
C ILE A 39 -7.24 16.00 2.33
N MET A 40 -7.52 14.71 2.24
CA MET A 40 -8.74 14.21 1.59
C MET A 40 -10.00 14.69 2.32
N ASN A 41 -9.98 14.70 3.66
CA ASN A 41 -11.10 15.18 4.46
C ASN A 41 -11.30 16.69 4.33
N LYS A 42 -10.23 17.45 4.23
CA LYS A 42 -10.26 18.91 4.12
C LYS A 42 -10.67 19.38 2.72
N TYR A 43 -10.35 18.62 1.68
CA TYR A 43 -10.63 18.98 0.29
C TYR A 43 -11.43 17.87 -0.41
N PRO A 44 -12.76 17.79 -0.15
CA PRO A 44 -13.59 16.68 -0.66
C PRO A 44 -13.61 16.55 -2.19
N ASN A 45 -13.42 17.66 -2.92
CA ASN A 45 -13.40 17.65 -4.38
C ASN A 45 -12.25 16.80 -4.95
N LEU A 46 -11.15 16.66 -4.20
CA LEU A 46 -10.02 15.82 -4.61
C LEU A 46 -10.42 14.34 -4.65
N GLN A 47 -11.24 13.90 -3.72
CA GLN A 47 -11.77 12.54 -3.74
C GLN A 47 -12.63 12.29 -4.97
N LEU A 48 -13.47 13.27 -5.34
CA LEU A 48 -14.33 13.15 -6.52
C LEU A 48 -13.53 13.01 -7.81
N ILE A 49 -12.42 13.75 -7.94
CA ILE A 49 -11.52 13.63 -9.08
C ILE A 49 -10.87 12.25 -9.13
N LEU A 50 -10.44 11.71 -7.99
CA LEU A 50 -9.86 10.37 -7.91
C LEU A 50 -10.87 9.28 -8.23
N GLU A 51 -12.16 9.58 -8.14
CA GLU A 51 -13.27 8.70 -8.54
C GLU A 51 -13.72 8.93 -10.00
N ASP A 52 -12.86 9.51 -10.83
CA ASP A 52 -13.09 9.79 -12.26
C ASP A 52 -14.24 10.78 -12.53
N LYS A 53 -14.59 11.63 -11.58
CA LYS A 53 -15.60 12.66 -11.78
C LYS A 53 -14.95 13.95 -12.26
N LYS A 54 -15.59 14.59 -13.25
CA LYS A 54 -15.11 15.86 -13.79
C LYS A 54 -15.39 16.99 -12.82
N MET A 55 -14.32 17.72 -12.45
CA MET A 55 -14.39 18.83 -11.53
C MET A 55 -13.45 19.94 -11.97
N ILE A 56 -13.82 21.18 -11.65
CA ILE A 56 -12.92 22.32 -11.79
C ILE A 56 -12.34 22.58 -10.39
N LEU A 57 -11.02 22.49 -10.29
CA LEU A 57 -10.30 22.75 -9.04
C LEU A 57 -9.78 24.18 -9.01
N ASN A 58 -9.86 24.83 -7.85
CA ASN A 58 -9.18 26.11 -7.64
C ASN A 58 -7.68 25.90 -7.46
N GLU A 59 -6.91 26.98 -7.37
CA GLU A 59 -5.45 26.94 -7.25
C GLU A 59 -4.98 26.16 -6.01
N THR A 60 -5.66 26.39 -4.88
CA THR A 60 -5.33 25.69 -3.62
C THR A 60 -5.58 24.19 -3.74
N GLU A 61 -6.71 23.81 -4.33
CA GLU A 61 -7.02 22.40 -4.56
C GLU A 61 -6.03 21.72 -5.51
N CYS A 62 -5.60 22.43 -6.56
CA CYS A 62 -4.57 21.93 -7.47
C CYS A 62 -3.25 21.68 -6.74
N LYS A 63 -2.82 22.60 -5.87
CA LYS A 63 -1.61 22.43 -5.06
C LYS A 63 -1.74 21.26 -4.10
N MET A 64 -2.91 21.08 -3.49
CA MET A 64 -3.16 19.96 -2.57
C MET A 64 -3.21 18.63 -3.31
N LEU A 65 -3.71 18.59 -4.53
CA LEU A 65 -3.66 17.39 -5.37
C LEU A 65 -2.22 16.98 -5.68
N GLN A 66 -1.36 17.96 -6.00
CA GLN A 66 0.06 17.70 -6.21
C GLN A 66 0.73 17.16 -4.95
N GLU A 67 0.41 17.71 -3.79
CA GLU A 67 0.91 17.23 -2.50
C GLU A 67 0.43 15.81 -2.20
N LEU A 68 -0.84 15.52 -2.46
CA LEU A 68 -1.40 14.16 -2.35
C LEU A 68 -0.65 13.17 -3.22
N ALA A 69 -0.32 13.56 -4.46
CA ALA A 69 0.43 12.69 -5.37
C ALA A 69 1.80 12.33 -4.80
N LYS A 70 2.51 13.30 -4.23
CA LYS A 70 3.80 13.07 -3.58
C LYS A 70 3.69 12.15 -2.39
N ILE A 71 2.71 12.39 -1.52
CA ILE A 71 2.46 11.58 -0.33
C ILE A 71 2.11 10.15 -0.75
N TYR A 72 1.26 10.00 -1.75
CA TYR A 72 0.86 8.69 -2.27
C TYR A 72 2.07 7.90 -2.79
N MET A 73 2.97 8.55 -3.52
CA MET A 73 4.20 7.90 -4.01
C MET A 73 5.08 7.43 -2.85
N GLU A 74 5.22 8.23 -1.80
CA GLU A 74 5.98 7.83 -0.61
C GLU A 74 5.32 6.68 0.13
N ILE A 75 3.99 6.69 0.25
CA ILE A 75 3.22 5.58 0.83
C ILE A 75 3.47 4.30 0.02
N CYS A 76 3.38 4.39 -1.31
CA CYS A 76 3.62 3.26 -2.19
C CYS A 76 5.03 2.69 -2.03
N ASP A 77 6.05 3.53 -1.85
CA ASP A 77 7.42 3.08 -1.62
C ASP A 77 7.53 2.21 -0.36
N PHE A 78 6.89 2.61 0.74
CA PHE A 78 6.86 1.80 1.96
C PHE A 78 6.13 0.48 1.73
N GLU A 79 4.99 0.52 1.07
CA GLU A 79 4.17 -0.67 0.82
C GLU A 79 4.85 -1.64 -0.14
N GLU A 80 5.51 -1.15 -1.18
CA GLU A 80 6.27 -1.97 -2.13
C GLU A 80 7.42 -2.70 -1.45
N LYS A 81 8.13 -2.05 -0.54
CA LYS A 81 9.19 -2.67 0.24
C LYS A 81 8.65 -3.81 1.11
N GLU A 82 7.50 -3.61 1.74
CA GLU A 82 6.86 -4.64 2.54
C GLU A 82 6.40 -5.83 1.69
N ILE A 83 5.83 -5.57 0.53
CA ILE A 83 5.42 -6.62 -0.41
C ILE A 83 6.64 -7.41 -0.90
N PHE A 84 7.72 -6.73 -1.22
CA PHE A 84 8.97 -7.36 -1.62
C PHE A 84 9.53 -8.26 -0.52
N LEU A 85 9.54 -7.80 0.72
CA LEU A 85 10.00 -8.59 1.87
C LEU A 85 9.11 -9.79 2.11
N LEU A 86 7.79 -9.63 1.97
CA LEU A 86 6.84 -10.74 2.07
C LEU A 86 7.11 -11.79 0.99
N GLY A 87 7.31 -11.35 -0.26
CA GLY A 87 7.63 -12.24 -1.38
C GLY A 87 8.92 -13.01 -1.17
N GLY A 88 9.96 -12.34 -0.66
CA GLY A 88 11.24 -12.97 -0.34
C GLY A 88 11.09 -14.02 0.76
N LYS A 89 10.33 -13.72 1.78
CA LYS A 89 10.05 -14.66 2.88
C LYS A 89 9.29 -15.90 2.38
N GLU A 90 8.25 -15.69 1.57
CA GLU A 90 7.47 -16.79 0.99
C GLU A 90 8.33 -17.68 0.07
N MET A 91 9.18 -17.07 -0.75
CA MET A 91 10.11 -17.80 -1.61
C MET A 91 11.10 -18.61 -0.79
N TYR A 92 11.65 -18.05 0.29
CA TYR A 92 12.57 -18.75 1.18
C TYR A 92 11.91 -20.01 1.76
N PHE A 93 10.69 -19.88 2.29
CA PHE A 93 9.99 -21.02 2.85
C PHE A 93 9.65 -22.07 1.81
N TYR A 94 9.24 -21.64 0.61
CA TYR A 94 8.99 -22.55 -0.50
C TYR A 94 10.23 -23.35 -0.86
N LEU A 95 11.38 -22.70 -1.03
CA LEU A 95 12.64 -23.36 -1.36
C LEU A 95 13.11 -24.32 -0.26
N LYS A 96 12.89 -23.95 0.98
CA LYS A 96 13.19 -24.80 2.15
C LYS A 96 12.33 -26.06 2.15
N ASP A 97 11.01 -25.91 1.98
CA ASP A 97 10.05 -27.03 1.99
C ASP A 97 10.27 -27.98 0.83
N THR A 98 10.73 -27.50 -0.33
CA THR A 98 11.03 -28.33 -1.49
C THR A 98 12.43 -28.93 -1.47
N GLY A 99 13.24 -28.60 -0.49
CA GLY A 99 14.60 -29.13 -0.33
C GLY A 99 15.68 -28.43 -1.13
N PHE A 100 15.38 -27.30 -1.79
CA PHE A 100 16.39 -26.51 -2.51
C PHE A 100 17.31 -25.75 -1.57
N ILE A 101 16.84 -25.42 -0.36
CA ILE A 101 17.64 -24.79 0.69
C ILE A 101 17.70 -25.77 1.86
N LYS A 102 18.92 -26.08 2.30
CA LYS A 102 19.12 -26.92 3.49
C LYS A 102 19.51 -26.04 4.67
N GLU A 103 18.79 -26.17 5.78
CA GLU A 103 19.22 -25.59 7.05
C GLU A 103 20.37 -26.44 7.64
N LYS A 104 21.36 -25.73 8.14
CA LYS A 104 22.41 -26.39 8.89
C LYS A 104 21.97 -26.64 10.33
#